data_593d6c1791fe3f52036f26429468bfdc
#
_entry.id   593d6c1791fe3f52036f26429468bfdc
#
_cell.length_a   1.000
_cell.length_b   1.000
_cell.length_c   1.000
_cell.angle_alpha   90.00
_cell.angle_beta   90.00
_cell.angle_gamma   90.00
#
_symmetry.space_group_name_H-M   'P 1'
#
loop_
_entity.id
_entity.type
_entity.pdbx_description
1 polymer ?
#
loop_
_entity_poly.entity_id
_entity_poly.type
_entity_poly.pdbx_seq_one_letter_code
_entity_poly.pdbx_strand_id
1 'polypeptide(L)'
;MGGEIMDRAAAERFVEAWCANWCKVDIDAVVAHFADNAEMRSPLALKLTDSPVVAGAENIRAYWRQAYGSIESADLKILNWSWDETIARLTVWWQLGDTRASEFMDFDSAGRVVRSEAFYGK
;
A
#
# COMPACT_ATOMS: atom_id res chain seq x y z
N MET A 1 2.86 -1.56 -24.74
CA MET A 1 2.49 -2.70 -23.91
C MET A 1 2.19 -2.23 -22.49
N GLY A 2 1.11 -2.65 -21.93
CA GLY A 2 0.75 -2.30 -20.57
C GLY A 2 1.70 -2.89 -19.54
N GLY A 3 1.42 -2.68 -18.30
CA GLY A 3 2.18 -3.24 -17.22
C GLY A 3 2.05 -4.77 -17.13
N GLU A 4 2.68 -5.32 -16.14
CA GLU A 4 2.70 -6.75 -15.88
C GLU A 4 1.33 -7.23 -15.41
N ILE A 5 0.85 -8.34 -15.96
CA ILE A 5 -0.36 -8.99 -15.45
C ILE A 5 -0.04 -9.52 -14.06
N MET A 6 -0.90 -9.22 -13.08
CA MET A 6 -0.72 -9.71 -11.72
C MET A 6 -1.11 -11.19 -11.63
N ASP A 7 -0.13 -12.03 -11.36
CA ASP A 7 -0.30 -13.41 -10.95
C ASP A 7 0.30 -13.58 -9.55
N ARG A 8 0.29 -14.82 -9.04
CA ARG A 8 0.84 -15.07 -7.72
C ARG A 8 2.33 -14.69 -7.62
N ALA A 9 3.12 -14.98 -8.64
CA ALA A 9 4.55 -14.65 -8.63
C ALA A 9 4.77 -13.13 -8.63
N ALA A 10 3.97 -12.40 -9.40
CA ALA A 10 4.03 -10.93 -9.40
C ALA A 10 3.57 -10.36 -8.05
N ALA A 11 2.55 -10.97 -7.42
CA ALA A 11 2.10 -10.56 -6.09
C ALA A 11 3.21 -10.74 -5.04
N GLU A 12 3.94 -11.86 -5.10
CA GLU A 12 5.05 -12.10 -4.19
C GLU A 12 6.15 -11.04 -4.36
N ARG A 13 6.53 -10.74 -5.60
CA ARG A 13 7.51 -9.68 -5.89
C ARG A 13 7.03 -8.31 -5.41
N PHE A 14 5.74 -8.04 -5.58
CA PHE A 14 5.15 -6.80 -5.10
C PHE A 14 5.27 -6.67 -3.58
N VAL A 15 4.92 -7.73 -2.83
CA VAL A 15 5.01 -7.72 -1.36
C VAL A 15 6.44 -7.46 -0.90
N GLU A 16 7.41 -8.11 -1.53
CA GLU A 16 8.83 -7.91 -1.20
C GLU A 16 9.28 -6.48 -1.47
N ALA A 17 8.94 -5.92 -2.63
CA ALA A 17 9.29 -4.55 -2.99
C ALA A 17 8.57 -3.53 -2.09
N TRP A 18 7.30 -3.76 -1.81
CA TRP A 18 6.49 -2.90 -0.95
C TRP A 18 7.09 -2.81 0.46
N CYS A 19 7.45 -3.97 1.02
CA CYS A 19 8.08 -4.02 2.33
C CYS A 19 9.44 -3.30 2.33
N ALA A 20 10.29 -3.59 1.34
CA ALA A 20 11.60 -2.97 1.25
C ALA A 20 11.52 -1.44 1.09
N ASN A 21 10.60 -0.97 0.25
CA ASN A 21 10.42 0.46 0.01
C ASN A 21 9.88 1.18 1.24
N TRP A 22 8.93 0.58 1.96
CA TRP A 22 8.45 1.16 3.21
C TRP A 22 9.51 1.17 4.30
N CYS A 23 10.35 0.14 4.38
CA CYS A 23 11.44 0.12 5.37
C CYS A 23 12.43 1.25 5.14
N LYS A 24 12.65 1.67 3.90
CA LYS A 24 13.47 2.83 3.53
C LYS A 24 12.69 4.14 3.58
N VAL A 25 11.39 4.07 3.79
CA VAL A 25 10.46 5.20 3.68
C VAL A 25 10.60 5.90 2.32
N ASP A 26 10.76 5.11 1.27
CA ASP A 26 10.84 5.59 -0.11
C ASP A 26 9.43 5.75 -0.68
N ILE A 27 8.80 6.85 -0.33
CA ILE A 27 7.40 7.13 -0.69
C ILE A 27 7.20 7.16 -2.19
N ASP A 28 8.12 7.74 -2.94
CA ASP A 28 8.03 7.80 -4.39
C ASP A 28 8.02 6.41 -5.02
N ALA A 29 8.85 5.49 -4.51
CA ALA A 29 8.88 4.12 -4.99
C ALA A 29 7.57 3.37 -4.68
N VAL A 30 6.98 3.60 -3.51
CA VAL A 30 5.69 3.00 -3.16
C VAL A 30 4.58 3.54 -4.08
N VAL A 31 4.50 4.85 -4.25
CA VAL A 31 3.47 5.49 -5.11
C VAL A 31 3.60 5.06 -6.57
N ALA A 32 4.81 4.75 -7.02
CA ALA A 32 5.04 4.30 -8.39
C ALA A 32 4.25 3.02 -8.76
N HIS A 33 3.83 2.24 -7.77
CA HIS A 33 2.99 1.06 -7.99
C HIS A 33 1.50 1.37 -8.08
N PHE A 34 1.10 2.63 -7.86
CA PHE A 34 -0.31 3.03 -7.83
C PHE A 34 -0.74 3.63 -9.16
N ALA A 35 -1.98 3.34 -9.57
CA ALA A 35 -2.58 4.01 -10.71
C ALA A 35 -2.83 5.48 -10.38
N ASP A 36 -2.86 6.33 -11.42
CA ASP A 36 -3.03 7.78 -11.23
C ASP A 36 -4.32 8.13 -10.50
N ASN A 37 -5.38 7.34 -10.72
CA ASN A 37 -6.69 7.54 -10.11
C ASN A 37 -6.95 6.63 -8.91
N ALA A 38 -5.91 6.07 -8.33
CA ALA A 38 -6.06 5.17 -7.18
C ALA A 38 -6.72 5.87 -5.99
N GLU A 39 -7.45 5.10 -5.21
CA GLU A 39 -8.00 5.56 -3.94
C GLU A 39 -7.44 4.72 -2.81
N MET A 40 -7.12 5.36 -1.69
CA MET A 40 -6.80 4.64 -0.47
C MET A 40 -7.71 5.07 0.66
N ARG A 41 -7.97 4.15 1.57
CA ARG A 41 -8.77 4.39 2.76
C ARG A 41 -7.99 3.93 3.98
N SER A 42 -7.92 4.78 5.00
CA SER A 42 -7.10 4.50 6.17
C SER A 42 -7.63 5.23 7.40
N PRO A 43 -7.61 4.56 8.57
CA PRO A 43 -7.95 5.24 9.84
C PRO A 43 -7.01 6.39 10.14
N LEU A 44 -5.74 6.29 9.75
CA LEU A 44 -4.77 7.36 9.95
C LEU A 44 -5.11 8.57 9.07
N ALA A 45 -5.58 8.35 7.85
CA ALA A 45 -6.02 9.43 6.98
C ALA A 45 -7.19 10.19 7.61
N LEU A 46 -8.15 9.49 8.19
CA LEU A 46 -9.25 10.12 8.91
C LEU A 46 -8.74 11.01 10.05
N LYS A 47 -7.76 10.53 10.79
CA LYS A 47 -7.19 11.27 11.92
C LYS A 47 -6.43 12.53 11.46
N LEU A 48 -5.69 12.45 10.37
CA LEU A 48 -4.83 13.55 9.91
C LEU A 48 -5.53 14.54 9.00
N THR A 49 -6.56 14.11 8.25
CA THR A 49 -7.18 14.93 7.20
C THR A 49 -8.69 15.11 7.37
N ASP A 50 -9.29 14.53 8.41
CA ASP A 50 -10.73 14.49 8.63
C ASP A 50 -11.50 13.70 7.57
N SER A 51 -10.81 12.98 6.70
CA SER A 51 -11.41 12.06 5.73
C SER A 51 -10.65 10.75 5.71
N PRO A 52 -11.34 9.61 5.74
CA PRO A 52 -10.65 8.32 5.63
C PRO A 52 -10.15 8.03 4.21
N VAL A 53 -10.63 8.79 3.22
CA VAL A 53 -10.34 8.54 1.81
C VAL A 53 -9.34 9.57 1.28
N VAL A 54 -8.31 9.07 0.59
CA VAL A 54 -7.37 9.91 -0.16
C VAL A 54 -7.44 9.45 -1.61
N ALA A 55 -7.87 10.33 -2.50
CA ALA A 55 -8.10 10.01 -3.91
C ALA A 55 -7.02 10.60 -4.80
N GLY A 56 -6.48 9.77 -5.71
CA GLY A 56 -5.46 10.14 -6.67
C GLY A 56 -4.05 9.91 -6.15
N ALA A 57 -3.17 9.40 -7.03
CA ALA A 57 -1.80 9.05 -6.66
C ALA A 57 -1.02 10.25 -6.09
N GLU A 58 -1.21 11.46 -6.65
CA GLU A 58 -0.50 12.63 -6.16
C GLU A 58 -0.96 13.06 -4.78
N ASN A 59 -2.25 12.92 -4.47
CA ASN A 59 -2.77 13.20 -3.14
C ASN A 59 -2.30 12.13 -2.13
N ILE A 60 -2.22 10.88 -2.55
CA ILE A 60 -1.68 9.80 -1.73
C ILE A 60 -0.20 10.07 -1.41
N ARG A 61 0.57 10.49 -2.41
CA ARG A 61 1.98 10.89 -2.22
C ARG A 61 2.11 11.99 -1.17
N ALA A 62 1.32 13.06 -1.31
CA ALA A 62 1.35 14.20 -0.39
C ALA A 62 0.95 13.78 1.03
N TYR A 63 -0.07 12.94 1.15
CA TYR A 63 -0.51 12.40 2.43
C TYR A 63 0.60 11.58 3.11
N TRP A 64 1.23 10.66 2.39
CA TRP A 64 2.30 9.85 2.95
C TRP A 64 3.53 10.67 3.32
N ARG A 65 3.85 11.72 2.54
CA ARG A 65 4.93 12.64 2.89
C ARG A 65 4.63 13.40 4.18
N GLN A 66 3.38 13.82 4.36
CA GLN A 66 2.96 14.47 5.60
C GLN A 66 3.03 13.50 6.78
N ALA A 67 2.56 12.27 6.60
CA ALA A 67 2.49 11.30 7.68
C ALA A 67 3.84 10.70 8.05
N TYR A 68 4.71 10.46 7.07
CA TYR A 68 5.93 9.65 7.24
C TYR A 68 7.21 10.30 6.72
N GLY A 69 7.13 11.47 6.09
CA GLY A 69 8.26 12.07 5.39
C GLY A 69 9.44 12.47 6.28
N SER A 70 9.23 12.61 7.60
CA SER A 70 10.30 12.92 8.54
C SER A 70 10.98 11.67 9.11
N ILE A 71 10.49 10.47 8.76
CA ILE A 71 11.03 9.21 9.25
C ILE A 71 12.06 8.71 8.25
N GLU A 72 13.27 8.37 8.73
CA GLU A 72 14.35 7.91 7.86
C GLU A 72 14.28 6.44 7.53
N SER A 73 13.77 5.64 8.45
CA SER A 73 13.64 4.20 8.25
C SER A 73 12.52 3.65 9.14
N ALA A 74 11.97 2.53 8.73
CA ALA A 74 10.92 1.85 9.48
C ALA A 74 11.23 0.36 9.55
N ASP A 75 10.88 -0.27 10.67
CA ASP A 75 11.00 -1.71 10.85
C ASP A 75 9.65 -2.35 10.58
N LEU A 76 9.27 -2.39 9.31
CA LEU A 76 8.04 -3.01 8.86
C LEU A 76 8.27 -4.51 8.65
N LYS A 77 7.41 -5.31 9.27
CA LYS A 77 7.45 -6.77 9.14
C LYS A 77 6.19 -7.25 8.47
N ILE A 78 6.35 -8.11 7.47
CA ILE A 78 5.22 -8.80 6.85
C ILE A 78 4.95 -10.06 7.65
N LEU A 79 3.77 -10.15 8.26
CA LEU A 79 3.39 -11.31 9.05
C LEU A 79 2.81 -12.42 8.19
N ASN A 80 2.06 -12.04 7.15
CA ASN A 80 1.46 -12.96 6.21
C ASN A 80 0.93 -12.18 5.02
N TRP A 81 0.61 -12.87 3.93
CA TRP A 81 -0.09 -12.28 2.79
C TRP A 81 -0.86 -13.36 2.03
N SER A 82 -1.87 -12.93 1.30
CA SER A 82 -2.64 -13.81 0.42
C SER A 82 -2.98 -13.10 -0.86
N TRP A 83 -3.10 -13.86 -1.93
CA TRP A 83 -3.41 -13.36 -3.27
C TRP A 83 -4.63 -14.09 -3.79
N ASP A 84 -5.64 -13.35 -4.25
CA ASP A 84 -6.79 -13.89 -4.96
C ASP A 84 -6.72 -13.45 -6.41
N GLU A 85 -6.44 -14.40 -7.29
CA GLU A 85 -6.24 -14.14 -8.71
C GLU A 85 -7.56 -13.81 -9.42
N THR A 86 -8.67 -14.32 -8.91
CA THR A 86 -10.00 -14.12 -9.52
C THR A 86 -10.40 -12.65 -9.52
N ILE A 87 -10.12 -11.94 -8.44
CA ILE A 87 -10.49 -10.54 -8.27
C ILE A 87 -9.27 -9.62 -8.23
N ALA A 88 -8.08 -10.16 -8.46
CA ALA A 88 -6.81 -9.41 -8.41
C ALA A 88 -6.64 -8.64 -7.11
N ARG A 89 -6.85 -9.31 -5.98
CA ARG A 89 -6.73 -8.71 -4.65
C ARG A 89 -5.60 -9.34 -3.87
N LEU A 90 -4.72 -8.50 -3.36
CA LEU A 90 -3.66 -8.85 -2.42
C LEU A 90 -4.08 -8.39 -1.02
N THR A 91 -3.96 -9.26 -0.03
CA THR A 91 -4.12 -8.87 1.38
C THR A 91 -2.80 -9.12 2.09
N VAL A 92 -2.37 -8.12 2.87
CA VAL A 92 -1.10 -8.18 3.61
C VAL A 92 -1.39 -7.92 5.08
N TRP A 93 -0.83 -8.75 5.94
CA TRP A 93 -0.82 -8.53 7.39
C TRP A 93 0.59 -8.08 7.76
N TRP A 94 0.69 -6.91 8.40
CA TRP A 94 1.98 -6.33 8.72
C TRP A 94 2.02 -5.80 10.15
N GLN A 95 3.23 -5.61 10.65
CA GLN A 95 3.49 -5.04 11.96
C GLN A 95 4.56 -3.96 11.85
N LEU A 96 4.29 -2.82 12.47
CA LEU A 96 5.21 -1.71 12.59
C LEU A 96 5.24 -1.30 14.07
N GLY A 97 6.35 -1.57 14.76
CA GLY A 97 6.41 -1.41 16.20
C GLY A 97 5.34 -2.25 16.89
N ASP A 98 4.51 -1.64 17.70
CA ASP A 98 3.40 -2.32 18.37
C ASP A 98 2.10 -2.34 17.57
N THR A 99 2.09 -1.70 16.41
CA THR A 99 0.90 -1.61 15.57
C THR A 99 0.85 -2.80 14.62
N ARG A 100 -0.26 -3.52 14.65
CA ARG A 100 -0.58 -4.56 13.67
C ARG A 100 -1.72 -4.09 12.80
N ALA A 101 -1.62 -4.40 11.52
CA ALA A 101 -2.64 -4.01 10.56
C ALA A 101 -2.83 -5.09 9.50
N SER A 102 -3.98 -5.05 8.86
CA SER A 102 -4.21 -5.73 7.61
C SER A 102 -4.53 -4.68 6.56
N GLU A 103 -4.12 -4.96 5.35
CA GLU A 103 -4.31 -4.04 4.24
C GLU A 103 -4.60 -4.84 2.99
N PHE A 104 -5.62 -4.44 2.23
CA PHE A 104 -5.81 -5.04 0.92
C PHE A 104 -5.51 -4.04 -0.18
N MET A 105 -5.12 -4.57 -1.32
CA MET A 105 -4.85 -3.78 -2.52
C MET A 105 -5.48 -4.48 -3.70
N ASP A 106 -6.28 -3.75 -4.47
CA ASP A 106 -6.86 -4.24 -5.72
C ASP A 106 -6.05 -3.69 -6.88
N PHE A 107 -5.81 -4.54 -7.89
CA PHE A 107 -4.95 -4.22 -9.02
C PHE A 107 -5.76 -4.15 -10.31
N ASP A 108 -5.35 -3.25 -11.20
CA ASP A 108 -5.90 -3.20 -12.54
C ASP A 108 -5.19 -4.19 -13.48
N SER A 109 -5.61 -4.21 -14.76
CA SER A 109 -5.03 -5.10 -15.76
C SER A 109 -3.57 -4.78 -16.12
N ALA A 110 -3.09 -3.60 -15.74
CA ALA A 110 -1.69 -3.19 -15.92
C ALA A 110 -0.82 -3.52 -14.70
N GLY A 111 -1.40 -4.15 -13.66
CA GLY A 111 -0.66 -4.50 -12.46
C GLY A 111 -0.42 -3.34 -11.50
N ARG A 112 -1.22 -2.28 -11.59
CA ARG A 112 -1.13 -1.14 -10.68
C ARG A 112 -2.24 -1.16 -9.65
N VAL A 113 -1.93 -0.70 -8.45
CA VAL A 113 -2.92 -0.60 -7.38
C VAL A 113 -3.94 0.48 -7.72
N VAL A 114 -5.21 0.12 -7.73
CA VAL A 114 -6.31 1.07 -7.96
C VAL A 114 -7.05 1.39 -6.68
N ARG A 115 -6.95 0.54 -5.68
CA ARG A 115 -7.63 0.72 -4.40
C ARG A 115 -6.83 0.05 -3.30
N SER A 116 -6.69 0.74 -2.19
CA SER A 116 -6.03 0.21 -1.00
C SER A 116 -6.83 0.60 0.22
N GLU A 117 -6.95 -0.32 1.18
CA GLU A 117 -7.63 -0.07 2.44
C GLU A 117 -6.87 -0.72 3.57
N ALA A 118 -6.59 0.06 4.62
CA ALA A 118 -5.88 -0.41 5.79
C ALA A 118 -6.82 -0.52 6.99
N PHE A 119 -6.62 -1.57 7.78
CA PHE A 119 -7.37 -1.82 9.01
C PHE A 119 -6.38 -2.04 10.14
N TYR A 120 -6.46 -1.23 11.20
CA TYR A 120 -5.56 -1.39 12.34
C TYR A 120 -6.22 -2.30 13.38
N GLY A 121 -5.56 -3.42 13.69
CA GLY A 121 -6.00 -4.34 14.71
C GLY A 121 -5.46 -3.97 16.08
N LYS A 122 -6.06 -4.56 17.10
CA LYS A 122 -5.58 -4.48 18.48
C LYS A 122 -5.17 -5.85 18.98
#